data_5e7e122cbf59b6da57e346dcc5cfcb2f
#
_entry.id   5e7e122cbf59b6da57e346dcc5cfcb2f
#
_cell.length_a   1.000
_cell.length_b   1.000
_cell.length_c   1.000
_cell.angle_alpha   90.00
_cell.angle_beta   90.00
_cell.angle_gamma   90.00
#
_symmetry.space_group_name_H-M   'P 1'
#
loop_
_entity.id
_entity.type
_entity.pdbx_description
1 polymer ?
#
loop_
_entity_poly.entity_id
_entity_poly.type
_entity_poly.pdbx_seq_one_letter_code
_entity_poly.pdbx_strand_id
1 'polypeptide(L)'
;MRVFVTGASGWIGSAVVPELIRAGHDVVGLARSDGAAEAIAARGAEVLRGDLNDLDVLRTGAADSDGVIHLAFVVPSVSEAATRADAEAIDTFAAALADSGKPLVVSGGTLSTPGRVTTERDELVAAGPIAARITNMKAALASADRGVRSILVMLPRSVHGAGERHGFIPQLIAVARAKGVSGYIGDGSTRWPAVDVKDAATLYRLALEKAPAGAVLNAVGDEGVAVRDIAEAIGRHLNVPARSLPAEEFEGMLVRLLSTDMPASSAITQHLLGWTPTHPGLIEDIDEGHYFS
;
A
#
# COMPACT_ATOMS: atom_id res chain seq x y z
N MET A 1 21.96 -1.75 6.70
CA MET A 1 21.85 -0.79 5.59
C MET A 1 21.24 0.49 6.13
N ARG A 2 21.62 1.65 5.58
CA ARG A 2 20.92 2.90 5.77
C ARG A 2 19.81 3.00 4.73
N VAL A 3 18.55 3.15 5.14
CA VAL A 3 17.37 3.09 4.27
C VAL A 3 16.61 4.41 4.34
N PHE A 4 16.44 5.08 3.20
CA PHE A 4 15.63 6.27 3.10
C PHE A 4 14.17 5.89 2.83
N VAL A 5 13.24 6.34 3.69
CA VAL A 5 11.82 5.98 3.61
C VAL A 5 10.97 7.24 3.48
N THR A 6 10.28 7.39 2.35
CA THR A 6 9.22 8.39 2.23
C THR A 6 7.89 7.82 2.72
N GLY A 7 7.00 8.65 3.25
CA GLY A 7 5.76 8.17 3.85
C GLY A 7 5.95 7.39 5.17
N ALA A 8 7.11 7.54 5.82
CA ALA A 8 7.49 6.87 7.06
C ALA A 8 6.52 7.12 8.23
N SER A 9 5.84 8.27 8.27
CA SER A 9 4.83 8.59 9.29
C SER A 9 3.42 8.07 8.97
N GLY A 10 3.18 7.58 7.75
CA GLY A 10 1.88 7.07 7.29
C GLY A 10 1.56 5.69 7.84
N TRP A 11 0.38 5.15 7.46
CA TRP A 11 -0.11 3.86 7.93
C TRP A 11 0.89 2.72 7.65
N ILE A 12 1.27 2.50 6.40
CA ILE A 12 2.24 1.44 6.04
C ILE A 12 3.62 1.74 6.63
N GLY A 13 4.08 3.00 6.56
CA GLY A 13 5.34 3.42 7.15
C GLY A 13 5.43 3.17 8.64
N SER A 14 4.29 3.21 9.36
CA SER A 14 4.24 2.92 10.80
C SER A 14 4.59 1.48 11.16
N ALA A 15 4.46 0.56 10.22
CA ALA A 15 4.87 -0.84 10.37
C ALA A 15 6.23 -1.12 9.72
N VAL A 16 6.50 -0.53 8.54
CA VAL A 16 7.76 -0.73 7.79
C VAL A 16 8.95 -0.19 8.57
N VAL A 17 8.87 1.00 9.16
CA VAL A 17 9.99 1.60 9.91
C VAL A 17 10.44 0.72 11.08
N PRO A 18 9.57 0.28 12.01
CA PRO A 18 9.98 -0.61 13.09
C PRO A 18 10.46 -1.99 12.59
N GLU A 19 9.90 -2.51 11.51
CA GLU A 19 10.33 -3.78 10.91
C GLU A 19 11.78 -3.70 10.40
N LEU A 20 12.12 -2.62 9.69
CA LEU A 20 13.48 -2.38 9.20
C LEU A 20 14.48 -2.23 10.37
N ILE A 21 14.13 -1.45 11.39
CA ILE A 21 14.99 -1.24 12.58
C ILE A 21 15.22 -2.58 13.31
N ARG A 22 14.16 -3.39 13.49
CA ARG A 22 14.26 -4.70 14.12
C ARG A 22 15.17 -5.66 13.34
N ALA A 23 15.21 -5.51 12.01
CA ALA A 23 16.10 -6.26 11.13
C ALA A 23 17.55 -5.73 11.11
N GLY A 24 17.88 -4.67 11.88
CA GLY A 24 19.21 -4.11 11.98
C GLY A 24 19.56 -3.07 10.90
N HIS A 25 18.54 -2.45 10.28
CA HIS A 25 18.74 -1.33 9.36
C HIS A 25 18.67 0.00 10.10
N ASP A 26 19.45 0.99 9.65
CA ASP A 26 19.32 2.38 10.03
C ASP A 26 18.28 3.05 9.11
N VAL A 27 17.25 3.67 9.66
CA VAL A 27 16.17 4.27 8.88
C VAL A 27 16.19 5.78 8.96
N VAL A 28 16.07 6.43 7.78
CA VAL A 28 15.87 7.87 7.64
C VAL A 28 14.49 8.12 7.04
N GLY A 29 13.61 8.74 7.80
CA GLY A 29 12.24 9.02 7.35
C GLY A 29 12.04 10.47 6.89
N LEU A 30 11.43 10.67 5.72
CA LEU A 30 11.05 11.99 5.21
C LEU A 30 9.85 12.54 6.00
N ALA A 31 9.98 13.75 6.55
CA ALA A 31 8.95 14.41 7.35
C ALA A 31 8.60 15.80 6.83
N ARG A 32 7.36 16.02 6.38
CA ARG A 32 6.86 17.32 5.91
C ARG A 32 6.30 18.23 7.01
N SER A 33 6.07 17.72 8.22
CA SER A 33 5.49 18.47 9.34
C SER A 33 6.13 18.04 10.66
N ASP A 34 5.92 18.83 11.71
CA ASP A 34 6.43 18.51 13.04
C ASP A 34 5.83 17.21 13.59
N GLY A 35 4.52 17.02 13.46
CA GLY A 35 3.87 15.78 13.89
C GLY A 35 4.37 14.55 13.12
N ALA A 36 4.72 14.67 11.81
CA ALA A 36 5.35 13.61 11.07
C ALA A 36 6.76 13.31 11.59
N ALA A 37 7.54 14.36 11.91
CA ALA A 37 8.89 14.21 12.47
C ALA A 37 8.86 13.53 13.85
N GLU A 38 7.97 13.96 14.72
CA GLU A 38 7.77 13.35 16.04
C GLU A 38 7.38 11.87 15.94
N ALA A 39 6.44 11.54 15.03
CA ALA A 39 6.02 10.17 14.80
C ALA A 39 7.13 9.27 14.26
N ILE A 40 8.02 9.79 13.41
CA ILE A 40 9.17 9.06 12.86
C ILE A 40 10.23 8.87 13.96
N ALA A 41 10.58 9.93 14.69
CA ALA A 41 11.55 9.88 15.79
C ALA A 41 11.11 8.93 16.91
N ALA A 42 9.81 8.92 17.26
CA ALA A 42 9.24 8.02 18.27
C ALA A 42 9.37 6.53 17.87
N ARG A 43 9.53 6.21 16.58
CA ARG A 43 9.80 4.86 16.10
C ARG A 43 11.29 4.50 16.04
N GLY A 44 12.17 5.41 16.45
CA GLY A 44 13.62 5.20 16.47
C GLY A 44 14.33 5.49 15.15
N ALA A 45 13.67 6.12 14.18
CA ALA A 45 14.27 6.51 12.91
C ALA A 45 14.80 7.95 12.94
N GLU A 46 15.84 8.21 12.16
CA GLU A 46 16.34 9.56 11.88
C GLU A 46 15.32 10.32 11.04
N VAL A 47 15.23 11.63 11.24
CA VAL A 47 14.29 12.50 10.53
C VAL A 47 15.02 13.37 9.52
N LEU A 48 14.62 13.26 8.24
CA LEU A 48 14.97 14.20 7.20
C LEU A 48 13.78 15.11 6.91
N ARG A 49 13.96 16.43 7.08
CA ARG A 49 12.88 17.42 6.84
C ARG A 49 12.77 17.76 5.37
N GLY A 50 11.54 17.73 4.85
CA GLY A 50 11.20 18.04 3.45
C GLY A 50 9.91 17.36 3.04
N ASP A 51 9.45 17.62 1.82
CA ASP A 51 8.31 16.93 1.21
C ASP A 51 8.66 16.37 -0.19
N LEU A 52 7.67 15.79 -0.89
CA LEU A 52 7.91 15.19 -2.21
C LEU A 52 8.24 16.19 -3.31
N ASN A 53 8.03 17.49 -3.09
CA ASN A 53 8.38 18.55 -4.07
C ASN A 53 9.79 19.08 -3.83
N ASP A 54 10.43 18.73 -2.70
CA ASP A 54 11.80 19.12 -2.37
C ASP A 54 12.81 18.16 -3.00
N LEU A 55 12.96 18.22 -4.34
CA LEU A 55 13.76 17.24 -5.10
C LEU A 55 15.23 17.17 -4.66
N ASP A 56 15.81 18.27 -4.16
CA ASP A 56 17.17 18.28 -3.64
C ASP A 56 17.28 17.50 -2.33
N VAL A 57 16.28 17.60 -1.45
CA VAL A 57 16.18 16.81 -0.22
C VAL A 57 16.02 15.33 -0.57
N LEU A 58 15.15 14.99 -1.54
CA LEU A 58 14.96 13.61 -2.00
C LEU A 58 16.26 13.03 -2.58
N ARG A 59 16.96 13.80 -3.40
CA ARG A 59 18.25 13.40 -4.00
C ARG A 59 19.29 13.13 -2.92
N THR A 60 19.43 14.02 -1.94
CA THR A 60 20.37 13.85 -0.82
C THR A 60 20.00 12.61 0.02
N GLY A 61 18.74 12.46 0.40
CA GLY A 61 18.28 11.30 1.16
C GLY A 61 18.55 9.96 0.47
N ALA A 62 18.37 9.91 -0.86
CA ALA A 62 18.65 8.72 -1.66
C ALA A 62 20.16 8.46 -1.81
N ALA A 63 20.96 9.50 -2.11
CA ALA A 63 22.41 9.37 -2.31
C ALA A 63 23.14 8.91 -1.04
N ASP A 64 22.74 9.42 0.13
CA ASP A 64 23.32 9.12 1.44
C ASP A 64 22.82 7.80 2.03
N SER A 65 21.98 7.05 1.30
CA SER A 65 21.40 5.79 1.76
C SER A 65 21.84 4.60 0.89
N ASP A 66 21.72 3.40 1.46
CA ASP A 66 21.99 2.13 0.76
C ASP A 66 20.78 1.63 -0.04
N GLY A 67 19.61 2.26 0.16
CA GLY A 67 18.38 1.95 -0.56
C GLY A 67 17.25 2.88 -0.21
N VAL A 68 16.21 2.90 -1.04
CA VAL A 68 15.03 3.75 -0.89
C VAL A 68 13.76 2.90 -0.87
N ILE A 69 12.85 3.20 0.07
CA ILE A 69 11.47 2.71 0.07
C ILE A 69 10.53 3.90 -0.09
N HIS A 70 9.83 3.95 -1.22
CA HIS A 70 8.90 5.02 -1.55
C HIS A 70 7.45 4.61 -1.26
N LEU A 71 6.94 5.02 -0.07
CA LEU A 71 5.56 4.77 0.39
C LEU A 71 4.67 6.00 0.26
N ALA A 72 5.25 7.19 0.08
CA ALA A 72 4.49 8.43 0.09
C ALA A 72 3.62 8.55 -1.16
N PHE A 73 2.33 8.36 -0.99
CA PHE A 73 1.32 8.65 -2.00
C PHE A 73 0.00 9.03 -1.31
N VAL A 74 -0.70 10.04 -1.83
CA VAL A 74 -1.94 10.51 -1.24
C VAL A 74 -3.14 9.83 -1.92
N VAL A 75 -3.76 8.89 -1.21
CA VAL A 75 -5.08 8.35 -1.53
C VAL A 75 -6.06 8.98 -0.53
N PRO A 76 -7.22 9.51 -0.90
CA PRO A 76 -8.05 9.19 -2.06
C PRO A 76 -7.97 10.18 -3.22
N SER A 77 -7.18 11.25 -3.14
CA SER A 77 -7.09 12.19 -4.26
C SER A 77 -5.94 11.80 -5.19
N VAL A 78 -6.22 10.93 -6.19
CA VAL A 78 -5.34 10.80 -7.37
C VAL A 78 -5.48 12.09 -8.18
N SER A 79 -4.94 13.20 -7.66
CA SER A 79 -4.88 14.46 -8.38
C SER A 79 -3.70 14.45 -9.34
N GLU A 80 -3.80 15.23 -10.41
CA GLU A 80 -2.69 15.40 -11.36
C GLU A 80 -1.42 15.90 -10.66
N ALA A 81 -1.55 16.83 -9.69
CA ALA A 81 -0.43 17.32 -8.90
C ALA A 81 0.24 16.22 -8.07
N ALA A 82 -0.54 15.38 -7.39
CA ALA A 82 0.00 14.27 -6.60
C ALA A 82 0.71 13.23 -7.48
N THR A 83 0.13 12.93 -8.65
CA THR A 83 0.73 11.97 -9.60
C THR A 83 2.02 12.51 -10.21
N ARG A 84 2.08 13.83 -10.50
CA ARG A 84 3.29 14.48 -10.98
C ARG A 84 4.39 14.49 -9.92
N ALA A 85 4.09 14.88 -8.68
CA ALA A 85 5.06 14.85 -7.59
C ALA A 85 5.64 13.44 -7.35
N ASP A 86 4.79 12.41 -7.47
CA ASP A 86 5.21 11.02 -7.40
C ASP A 86 6.16 10.64 -8.56
N ALA A 87 5.86 11.07 -9.79
CA ALA A 87 6.74 10.84 -10.95
C ALA A 87 8.10 11.51 -10.79
N GLU A 88 8.13 12.77 -10.37
CA GLU A 88 9.34 13.55 -10.14
C GLU A 88 10.19 12.95 -9.01
N ALA A 89 9.57 12.47 -7.95
CA ALA A 89 10.25 11.76 -6.86
C ALA A 89 10.88 10.45 -7.35
N ILE A 90 10.14 9.62 -8.07
CA ILE A 90 10.64 8.35 -8.64
C ILE A 90 11.83 8.60 -9.56
N ASP A 91 11.74 9.58 -10.48
CA ASP A 91 12.86 9.91 -11.37
C ASP A 91 14.09 10.43 -10.61
N THR A 92 13.86 11.25 -9.57
CA THR A 92 14.93 11.76 -8.70
C THR A 92 15.64 10.60 -7.97
N PHE A 93 14.91 9.63 -7.43
CA PHE A 93 15.50 8.46 -6.79
C PHE A 93 16.25 7.59 -7.80
N ALA A 94 15.64 7.32 -8.96
CA ALA A 94 16.27 6.54 -10.02
C ALA A 94 17.58 7.20 -10.53
N ALA A 95 17.61 8.54 -10.62
CA ALA A 95 18.81 9.28 -10.99
C ALA A 95 19.89 9.21 -9.90
N ALA A 96 19.52 9.37 -8.63
CA ALA A 96 20.46 9.32 -7.52
C ALA A 96 21.08 7.92 -7.30
N LEU A 97 20.34 6.87 -7.65
CA LEU A 97 20.76 5.47 -7.49
C LEU A 97 21.29 4.82 -8.78
N ALA A 98 21.40 5.58 -9.88
CA ALA A 98 21.87 5.05 -11.16
C ALA A 98 23.25 4.39 -11.02
N ASP A 99 23.48 3.27 -11.75
CA ASP A 99 24.70 2.48 -11.80
C ASP A 99 25.20 1.95 -10.45
N SER A 100 24.37 2.02 -9.38
CA SER A 100 24.79 1.62 -8.03
C SER A 100 24.39 0.19 -7.63
N GLY A 101 23.42 -0.43 -8.31
CA GLY A 101 22.78 -1.67 -7.89
C GLY A 101 21.97 -1.57 -6.59
N LYS A 102 21.83 -0.37 -6.02
CA LYS A 102 21.06 -0.14 -4.78
C LYS A 102 19.55 -0.31 -5.03
N PRO A 103 18.78 -0.80 -4.03
CA PRO A 103 17.35 -1.02 -4.18
C PRO A 103 16.55 0.29 -4.18
N LEU A 104 15.59 0.36 -5.08
CA LEU A 104 14.48 1.32 -5.08
C LEU A 104 13.18 0.53 -5.02
N VAL A 105 12.54 0.50 -3.85
CA VAL A 105 11.25 -0.17 -3.64
C VAL A 105 10.14 0.86 -3.74
N VAL A 106 9.26 0.71 -4.71
CA VAL A 106 8.14 1.64 -4.96
C VAL A 106 6.82 0.93 -4.71
N SER A 107 5.87 1.64 -4.11
CA SER A 107 4.52 1.11 -3.85
C SER A 107 3.61 1.33 -5.05
N GLY A 108 2.86 0.30 -5.42
CA GLY A 108 1.74 0.34 -6.35
C GLY A 108 0.46 -0.18 -5.72
N GLY A 109 -0.60 -0.30 -6.51
CA GLY A 109 -1.83 -0.98 -6.10
C GLY A 109 -2.10 -2.18 -7.01
N THR A 110 -2.62 -3.27 -6.46
CA THR A 110 -3.01 -4.46 -7.26
C THR A 110 -3.98 -4.08 -8.38
N LEU A 111 -3.81 -4.73 -9.50
CA LEU A 111 -4.65 -4.52 -10.67
C LEU A 111 -5.96 -5.31 -10.53
N SER A 112 -6.94 -4.94 -11.34
CA SER A 112 -8.15 -5.75 -11.56
C SER A 112 -8.08 -6.33 -12.96
N THR A 113 -8.16 -7.65 -13.04
CA THR A 113 -8.26 -8.35 -14.33
C THR A 113 -9.62 -9.03 -14.41
N PRO A 114 -10.50 -8.62 -15.34
CA PRO A 114 -11.85 -9.16 -15.41
C PRO A 114 -11.87 -10.69 -15.51
N GLY A 115 -12.68 -11.31 -14.64
CA GLY A 115 -12.98 -12.75 -14.69
C GLY A 115 -11.90 -13.68 -14.13
N ARG A 116 -10.77 -13.17 -13.64
CA ARG A 116 -9.73 -14.02 -13.04
C ARG A 116 -8.95 -13.34 -11.90
N VAL A 117 -8.23 -14.15 -11.16
CA VAL A 117 -7.26 -13.67 -10.16
C VAL A 117 -6.07 -13.01 -10.86
N THR A 118 -5.71 -11.80 -10.44
CA THR A 118 -4.53 -11.07 -10.92
C THR A 118 -3.25 -11.63 -10.27
N THR A 119 -2.18 -11.70 -11.01
CA THR A 119 -0.87 -12.19 -10.54
C THR A 119 0.23 -11.16 -10.81
N GLU A 120 1.42 -11.40 -10.30
CA GLU A 120 2.61 -10.56 -10.52
C GLU A 120 3.08 -10.51 -11.98
N ARG A 121 2.58 -11.43 -12.83
CA ARG A 121 2.91 -11.50 -14.28
C ARG A 121 1.97 -10.66 -15.13
N ASP A 122 0.93 -10.09 -14.53
CA ASP A 122 -0.03 -9.29 -15.27
C ASP A 122 0.58 -7.96 -15.71
N GLU A 123 0.37 -7.62 -16.97
CA GLU A 123 0.91 -6.39 -17.55
C GLU A 123 0.30 -5.15 -16.90
N LEU A 124 1.15 -4.17 -16.59
CA LEU A 124 0.76 -2.86 -16.13
C LEU A 124 0.20 -2.04 -17.30
N VAL A 125 -1.09 -2.15 -17.57
CA VAL A 125 -1.77 -1.40 -18.66
C VAL A 125 -2.21 -0.04 -18.11
N ALA A 126 -1.59 1.03 -18.62
CA ALA A 126 -1.93 2.41 -18.23
C ALA A 126 -3.27 2.83 -18.86
N ALA A 127 -4.36 2.53 -18.17
CA ALA A 127 -5.72 2.84 -18.62
C ALA A 127 -6.58 3.36 -17.45
N GLY A 128 -7.65 4.08 -17.81
CA GLY A 128 -8.64 4.57 -16.86
C GLY A 128 -8.13 5.64 -15.90
N PRO A 129 -8.82 5.88 -14.78
CA PRO A 129 -8.54 6.98 -13.85
C PRO A 129 -7.17 6.90 -13.16
N ILE A 130 -6.53 5.71 -13.14
CA ILE A 130 -5.22 5.50 -12.52
C ILE A 130 -4.08 5.38 -13.55
N ALA A 131 -4.35 5.68 -14.82
CA ALA A 131 -3.38 5.52 -15.92
C ALA A 131 -2.04 6.20 -15.63
N ALA A 132 -2.06 7.45 -15.16
CA ALA A 132 -0.85 8.19 -14.82
C ALA A 132 -0.05 7.52 -13.69
N ARG A 133 -0.74 6.98 -12.67
CA ARG A 133 -0.06 6.22 -11.59
C ARG A 133 0.58 4.94 -12.11
N ILE A 134 -0.08 4.22 -13.04
CA ILE A 134 0.50 3.04 -13.69
C ILE A 134 1.72 3.43 -14.53
N THR A 135 1.69 4.58 -15.20
CA THR A 135 2.86 5.11 -15.94
C THR A 135 4.04 5.33 -15.00
N ASN A 136 3.83 5.90 -13.81
CA ASN A 136 4.87 6.07 -12.80
C ASN A 136 5.44 4.73 -12.31
N MET A 137 4.59 3.74 -12.08
CA MET A 137 5.03 2.39 -11.71
C MET A 137 5.90 1.74 -12.80
N LYS A 138 5.52 1.90 -14.08
CA LYS A 138 6.34 1.44 -15.21
C LYS A 138 7.68 2.17 -15.29
N ALA A 139 7.70 3.47 -15.06
CA ALA A 139 8.94 4.26 -15.02
C ALA A 139 9.85 3.81 -13.86
N ALA A 140 9.30 3.52 -12.69
CA ALA A 140 10.05 2.96 -11.58
C ALA A 140 10.73 1.63 -11.97
N LEU A 141 9.98 0.68 -12.57
CA LEU A 141 10.54 -0.60 -13.03
C LEU A 141 11.61 -0.42 -14.11
N ALA A 142 11.40 0.48 -15.08
CA ALA A 142 12.35 0.77 -16.14
C ALA A 142 13.67 1.35 -15.64
N SER A 143 13.74 1.84 -14.39
CA SER A 143 15.01 2.27 -13.79
C SER A 143 16.03 1.11 -13.62
N ALA A 144 15.58 -0.14 -13.74
CA ALA A 144 16.47 -1.31 -13.83
C ALA A 144 17.46 -1.18 -15.00
N ASP A 145 17.05 -0.61 -16.13
CA ASP A 145 17.91 -0.38 -17.30
C ASP A 145 19.01 0.66 -17.03
N ARG A 146 18.88 1.41 -15.93
CA ARG A 146 19.85 2.41 -15.44
C ARG A 146 20.71 1.87 -14.30
N GLY A 147 20.77 0.56 -14.08
CA GLY A 147 21.56 -0.06 -13.03
C GLY A 147 21.00 0.13 -11.61
N VAL A 148 19.71 0.49 -11.47
CA VAL A 148 19.00 0.52 -10.20
C VAL A 148 18.35 -0.83 -9.94
N ARG A 149 18.43 -1.37 -8.75
CA ARG A 149 17.66 -2.56 -8.37
C ARG A 149 16.22 -2.11 -8.00
N SER A 150 15.43 -1.85 -9.04
CA SER A 150 14.05 -1.38 -8.91
C SER A 150 13.09 -2.51 -8.60
N ILE A 151 12.20 -2.31 -7.64
CA ILE A 151 11.20 -3.28 -7.19
C ILE A 151 9.85 -2.56 -7.03
N LEU A 152 8.79 -3.18 -7.48
CA LEU A 152 7.43 -2.69 -7.30
C LEU A 152 6.67 -3.61 -6.34
N VAL A 153 6.19 -3.05 -5.22
CA VAL A 153 5.31 -3.74 -4.28
C VAL A 153 3.87 -3.29 -4.52
N MET A 154 3.04 -4.22 -4.99
CA MET A 154 1.63 -4.00 -5.28
C MET A 154 0.80 -4.29 -4.04
N LEU A 155 0.26 -3.22 -3.44
CA LEU A 155 -0.58 -3.31 -2.26
C LEU A 155 -2.02 -3.71 -2.64
N PRO A 156 -2.67 -4.57 -1.86
CA PRO A 156 -4.07 -4.93 -2.08
C PRO A 156 -5.02 -3.77 -1.75
N ARG A 157 -6.30 -3.98 -1.99
CA ARG A 157 -7.35 -3.00 -1.67
C ARG A 157 -7.36 -2.63 -0.19
N SER A 158 -7.18 -3.59 0.70
CA SER A 158 -7.10 -3.38 2.14
C SER A 158 -5.74 -3.79 2.69
N VAL A 159 -5.03 -2.83 3.27
CA VAL A 159 -3.87 -3.07 4.14
C VAL A 159 -4.36 -2.76 5.55
N HIS A 160 -4.80 -3.79 6.26
CA HIS A 160 -5.55 -3.71 7.50
C HIS A 160 -4.69 -3.95 8.74
N GLY A 161 -5.28 -3.76 9.92
CA GLY A 161 -4.64 -4.05 11.22
C GLY A 161 -5.00 -3.05 12.30
N ALA A 162 -4.62 -3.36 13.53
CA ALA A 162 -4.91 -2.53 14.69
C ALA A 162 -4.29 -1.13 14.56
N GLY A 163 -5.13 -0.10 14.67
CA GLY A 163 -4.73 1.29 14.53
C GLY A 163 -4.96 1.91 13.14
N GLU A 164 -5.50 1.16 12.17
CA GLU A 164 -5.95 1.71 10.90
C GLU A 164 -7.11 2.70 11.14
N ARG A 165 -6.92 3.97 10.71
CA ARG A 165 -7.93 5.03 10.93
C ARG A 165 -8.51 5.61 9.65
N HIS A 166 -7.82 5.49 8.54
CA HIS A 166 -8.13 6.19 7.28
C HIS A 166 -8.26 5.27 6.07
N GLY A 167 -8.22 3.95 6.26
CA GLY A 167 -8.43 2.95 5.21
C GLY A 167 -9.89 2.75 4.84
N PHE A 168 -10.14 1.78 3.98
CA PHE A 168 -11.51 1.53 3.50
C PHE A 168 -12.40 0.84 4.55
N ILE A 169 -11.83 0.02 5.43
CA ILE A 169 -12.60 -0.64 6.50
C ILE A 169 -13.18 0.40 7.48
N PRO A 170 -12.40 1.35 8.05
CA PRO A 170 -12.95 2.44 8.83
C PRO A 170 -14.03 3.25 8.11
N GLN A 171 -13.89 3.49 6.80
CA GLN A 171 -14.89 4.21 6.01
C GLN A 171 -16.21 3.41 5.90
N LEU A 172 -16.16 2.10 5.64
CA LEU A 172 -17.35 1.25 5.59
C LEU A 172 -18.05 1.20 6.96
N ILE A 173 -17.28 1.12 8.04
CA ILE A 173 -17.81 1.18 9.41
C ILE A 173 -18.51 2.51 9.68
N ALA A 174 -17.91 3.64 9.27
CA ALA A 174 -18.53 4.96 9.43
C ALA A 174 -19.84 5.07 8.65
N VAL A 175 -19.90 4.57 7.41
CA VAL A 175 -21.12 4.52 6.61
C VAL A 175 -22.19 3.63 7.29
N ALA A 176 -21.80 2.45 7.78
CA ALA A 176 -22.71 1.54 8.45
C ALA A 176 -23.30 2.13 9.74
N ARG A 177 -22.48 2.83 10.54
CA ARG A 177 -22.95 3.57 11.73
C ARG A 177 -23.95 4.67 11.37
N ALA A 178 -23.65 5.46 10.34
CA ALA A 178 -24.51 6.57 9.92
C ALA A 178 -25.86 6.10 9.36
N LYS A 179 -25.87 4.96 8.65
CA LYS A 179 -27.08 4.44 7.99
C LYS A 179 -27.86 3.43 8.84
N GLY A 180 -27.30 2.91 9.92
CA GLY A 180 -27.92 1.82 10.69
C GLY A 180 -27.99 0.51 9.89
N VAL A 181 -27.16 0.34 8.85
CA VAL A 181 -27.11 -0.83 8.00
C VAL A 181 -25.70 -0.98 7.42
N SER A 182 -25.13 -2.18 7.46
CA SER A 182 -23.89 -2.51 6.78
C SER A 182 -24.20 -2.97 5.37
N GLY A 183 -23.82 -2.14 4.38
CA GLY A 183 -24.26 -2.29 3.00
C GLY A 183 -23.19 -2.91 2.08
N TYR A 184 -23.67 -3.67 1.08
CA TYR A 184 -22.90 -4.09 -0.08
C TYR A 184 -23.72 -3.84 -1.35
N ILE A 185 -23.09 -3.83 -2.53
CA ILE A 185 -23.78 -3.63 -3.83
C ILE A 185 -24.07 -4.97 -4.48
N GLY A 186 -25.23 -5.10 -5.14
CA GLY A 186 -25.62 -6.30 -5.85
C GLY A 186 -25.77 -7.51 -4.93
N ASP A 187 -25.15 -8.63 -5.28
CA ASP A 187 -25.12 -9.84 -4.47
C ASP A 187 -23.95 -9.89 -3.46
N GLY A 188 -23.08 -8.87 -3.47
CA GLY A 188 -21.91 -8.77 -2.60
C GLY A 188 -20.80 -9.75 -2.90
N SER A 189 -20.80 -10.39 -4.07
CA SER A 189 -19.80 -11.37 -4.48
C SER A 189 -18.48 -10.76 -4.99
N THR A 190 -18.42 -9.44 -5.21
CA THR A 190 -17.18 -8.75 -5.54
C THR A 190 -16.15 -8.94 -4.43
N ARG A 191 -14.88 -9.19 -4.83
CA ARG A 191 -13.82 -9.58 -3.90
C ARG A 191 -12.76 -8.50 -3.75
N TRP A 192 -12.30 -8.36 -2.52
CA TRP A 192 -11.19 -7.49 -2.15
C TRP A 192 -9.99 -8.30 -1.70
N PRO A 193 -8.82 -8.15 -2.33
CA PRO A 193 -7.59 -8.69 -1.76
C PRO A 193 -7.19 -7.86 -0.55
N ALA A 194 -6.58 -8.51 0.43
CA ALA A 194 -6.19 -7.87 1.68
C ALA A 194 -4.85 -8.38 2.20
N VAL A 195 -4.23 -7.62 3.11
CA VAL A 195 -3.03 -8.04 3.85
C VAL A 195 -2.97 -7.31 5.19
N ASP A 196 -2.52 -7.98 6.25
CA ASP A 196 -2.16 -7.30 7.50
C ASP A 196 -0.94 -6.39 7.27
N VAL A 197 -0.94 -5.22 7.89
CA VAL A 197 0.10 -4.20 7.72
C VAL A 197 1.49 -4.70 8.14
N LYS A 198 1.59 -5.63 9.09
CA LYS A 198 2.86 -6.21 9.55
C LYS A 198 3.40 -7.22 8.54
N ASP A 199 2.53 -8.01 7.90
CA ASP A 199 2.94 -8.89 6.80
C ASP A 199 3.39 -8.08 5.58
N ALA A 200 2.69 -6.98 5.26
CA ALA A 200 3.14 -6.04 4.26
C ALA A 200 4.52 -5.45 4.61
N ALA A 201 4.76 -5.05 5.86
CA ALA A 201 6.04 -4.52 6.32
C ALA A 201 7.18 -5.54 6.16
N THR A 202 6.93 -6.80 6.52
CA THR A 202 7.87 -7.90 6.30
C THR A 202 8.19 -8.07 4.81
N LEU A 203 7.19 -7.95 3.93
CA LEU A 203 7.44 -8.01 2.48
C LEU A 203 8.29 -6.84 1.99
N TYR A 204 8.06 -5.60 2.46
CA TYR A 204 8.90 -4.46 2.09
C TYR A 204 10.36 -4.66 2.51
N ARG A 205 10.61 -5.21 3.69
CA ARG A 205 11.97 -5.57 4.13
C ARG A 205 12.59 -6.62 3.22
N LEU A 206 11.89 -7.72 2.94
CA LEU A 206 12.39 -8.77 2.06
C LEU A 206 12.61 -8.27 0.62
N ALA A 207 11.74 -7.39 0.12
CA ALA A 207 11.90 -6.73 -1.17
C ALA A 207 13.20 -5.91 -1.22
N LEU A 208 13.44 -5.09 -0.20
CA LEU A 208 14.67 -4.31 -0.06
C LEU A 208 15.94 -5.19 -0.03
N GLU A 209 15.89 -6.29 0.73
CA GLU A 209 17.06 -7.15 0.97
C GLU A 209 17.36 -8.09 -0.20
N LYS A 210 16.32 -8.67 -0.84
CA LYS A 210 16.48 -9.89 -1.65
C LYS A 210 15.88 -9.84 -3.06
N ALA A 211 14.89 -8.97 -3.32
CA ALA A 211 14.20 -8.99 -4.61
C ALA A 211 15.15 -8.61 -5.76
N PRO A 212 15.09 -9.30 -6.90
CA PRO A 212 15.88 -8.94 -8.07
C PRO A 212 15.36 -7.63 -8.71
N ALA A 213 16.23 -6.99 -9.52
CA ALA A 213 15.83 -5.82 -10.30
C ALA A 213 14.67 -6.15 -11.25
N GLY A 214 13.71 -5.23 -11.38
CA GLY A 214 12.52 -5.39 -12.20
C GLY A 214 11.43 -6.27 -11.57
N ALA A 215 11.58 -6.71 -10.31
CA ALA A 215 10.58 -7.55 -9.66
C ALA A 215 9.27 -6.78 -9.39
N VAL A 216 8.14 -7.43 -9.69
CA VAL A 216 6.80 -7.04 -9.25
C VAL A 216 6.37 -8.04 -8.18
N LEU A 217 5.94 -7.54 -7.03
CA LEU A 217 5.58 -8.32 -5.85
C LEU A 217 4.17 -7.96 -5.40
N ASN A 218 3.31 -8.94 -5.19
CA ASN A 218 1.98 -8.71 -4.64
C ASN A 218 1.97 -8.91 -3.13
N ALA A 219 1.66 -7.85 -2.38
CA ALA A 219 1.52 -7.88 -0.92
C ALA A 219 0.11 -8.37 -0.54
N VAL A 220 -0.21 -9.63 -0.82
CA VAL A 220 -1.55 -10.17 -0.66
C VAL A 220 -1.52 -11.36 0.31
N GLY A 221 -2.25 -11.24 1.42
CA GLY A 221 -2.51 -12.32 2.38
C GLY A 221 -3.81 -13.05 2.03
N ASP A 222 -4.90 -12.29 1.89
CA ASP A 222 -6.19 -12.80 1.40
C ASP A 222 -6.34 -12.51 -0.08
N GLU A 223 -6.46 -13.54 -0.92
CA GLU A 223 -6.58 -13.36 -2.38
C GLU A 223 -7.84 -12.61 -2.81
N GLY A 224 -8.92 -12.72 -2.03
CA GLY A 224 -10.17 -12.04 -2.34
C GLY A 224 -11.27 -12.32 -1.32
N VAL A 225 -11.50 -11.40 -0.41
CA VAL A 225 -12.59 -11.44 0.56
C VAL A 225 -13.84 -10.86 -0.07
N ALA A 226 -14.97 -11.58 -0.02
CA ALA A 226 -16.22 -11.08 -0.57
C ALA A 226 -16.71 -9.84 0.21
N VAL A 227 -17.17 -8.83 -0.51
CA VAL A 227 -17.67 -7.59 0.12
C VAL A 227 -18.86 -7.86 1.04
N ARG A 228 -19.67 -8.90 0.73
CA ARG A 228 -20.74 -9.35 1.63
C ARG A 228 -20.19 -9.79 2.98
N ASP A 229 -19.12 -10.58 3.00
CA ASP A 229 -18.53 -11.12 4.23
C ASP A 229 -17.95 -9.97 5.09
N ILE A 230 -17.35 -8.96 4.44
CA ILE A 230 -16.90 -7.73 5.11
C ILE A 230 -18.10 -7.00 5.72
N ALA A 231 -19.19 -6.84 4.97
CA ALA A 231 -20.38 -6.16 5.46
C ALA A 231 -21.04 -6.94 6.61
N GLU A 232 -21.06 -8.26 6.56
CA GLU A 232 -21.58 -9.11 7.63
C GLU A 232 -20.72 -9.02 8.90
N ALA A 233 -19.40 -9.01 8.78
CA ALA A 233 -18.48 -8.83 9.91
C ALA A 233 -18.73 -7.46 10.58
N ILE A 234 -18.77 -6.39 9.81
CA ILE A 234 -19.08 -5.03 10.32
C ILE A 234 -20.48 -4.99 10.97
N GLY A 235 -21.48 -5.60 10.31
CA GLY A 235 -22.86 -5.64 10.82
C GLY A 235 -22.98 -6.33 12.18
N ARG A 236 -22.26 -7.45 12.37
CA ARG A 236 -22.19 -8.17 13.67
C ARG A 236 -21.71 -7.26 14.80
N HIS A 237 -20.61 -6.55 14.60
CA HIS A 237 -20.01 -5.70 15.63
C HIS A 237 -20.82 -4.43 15.92
N LEU A 238 -21.49 -3.88 14.92
CA LEU A 238 -22.35 -2.70 15.10
C LEU A 238 -23.79 -3.05 15.53
N ASN A 239 -24.14 -4.34 15.58
CA ASN A 239 -25.51 -4.83 15.81
C ASN A 239 -26.51 -4.21 14.82
N VAL A 240 -26.13 -4.15 13.54
CA VAL A 240 -26.98 -3.69 12.43
C VAL A 240 -27.07 -4.77 11.35
N PRO A 241 -28.18 -4.80 10.56
CA PRO A 241 -28.30 -5.79 9.48
C PRO A 241 -27.29 -5.54 8.37
N ALA A 242 -26.71 -6.63 7.82
CA ALA A 242 -25.96 -6.58 6.57
C ALA A 242 -26.94 -6.90 5.41
N ARG A 243 -26.95 -6.05 4.37
CA ARG A 243 -27.82 -6.26 3.20
C ARG A 243 -27.37 -5.52 1.96
N SER A 244 -27.87 -5.96 0.81
CA SER A 244 -27.69 -5.26 -0.45
C SER A 244 -28.32 -3.87 -0.40
N LEU A 245 -27.58 -2.86 -0.86
CA LEU A 245 -28.05 -1.50 -1.05
C LEU A 245 -27.82 -1.07 -2.49
N PRO A 246 -28.68 -0.18 -3.04
CA PRO A 246 -28.43 0.45 -4.33
C PRO A 246 -27.11 1.21 -4.35
N ALA A 247 -26.46 1.29 -5.51
CA ALA A 247 -25.15 1.97 -5.64
C ALA A 247 -25.23 3.46 -5.24
N GLU A 248 -26.37 4.09 -5.43
CA GLU A 248 -26.65 5.49 -5.09
C GLU A 248 -26.63 5.78 -3.58
N GLU A 249 -26.70 4.73 -2.78
CA GLU A 249 -26.56 4.83 -1.32
C GLU A 249 -25.11 4.99 -0.85
N PHE A 250 -24.16 4.81 -1.74
CA PHE A 250 -22.74 5.01 -1.48
C PHE A 250 -22.23 6.24 -2.23
N GLU A 251 -21.18 6.89 -1.70
CA GLU A 251 -20.66 8.12 -2.29
C GLU A 251 -19.23 7.93 -2.84
N GLY A 252 -18.90 8.71 -3.86
CA GLY A 252 -17.56 8.89 -4.37
C GLY A 252 -16.88 7.59 -4.82
N MET A 253 -15.73 7.34 -4.25
CA MET A 253 -14.91 6.18 -4.61
C MET A 253 -15.50 4.85 -4.12
N LEU A 254 -16.29 4.84 -3.04
CA LEU A 254 -16.86 3.60 -2.49
C LEU A 254 -17.73 2.85 -3.48
N VAL A 255 -18.51 3.55 -4.32
CA VAL A 255 -19.31 2.90 -5.38
C VAL A 255 -18.42 2.02 -6.27
N ARG A 256 -17.35 2.59 -6.77
CA ARG A 256 -16.41 1.88 -7.65
C ARG A 256 -15.70 0.74 -6.90
N LEU A 257 -15.30 0.98 -5.66
CA LEU A 257 -14.64 -0.02 -4.85
C LEU A 257 -15.53 -1.24 -4.59
N LEU A 258 -16.78 -1.01 -4.19
CA LEU A 258 -17.75 -2.06 -3.91
C LEU A 258 -18.26 -2.80 -5.15
N SER A 259 -18.14 -2.18 -6.35
CA SER A 259 -18.60 -2.77 -7.61
C SER A 259 -17.49 -3.44 -8.43
N THR A 260 -16.21 -3.35 -8.01
CA THR A 260 -15.09 -3.89 -8.80
C THR A 260 -14.53 -5.14 -8.15
N ASP A 261 -14.71 -6.29 -8.81
CA ASP A 261 -14.04 -7.54 -8.43
C ASP A 261 -12.55 -7.47 -8.81
N MET A 262 -11.65 -7.67 -7.83
CA MET A 262 -10.22 -7.58 -8.09
C MET A 262 -9.38 -8.54 -7.22
N PRO A 263 -9.70 -9.83 -7.24
CA PRO A 263 -8.89 -10.80 -6.52
C PRO A 263 -7.45 -10.81 -7.06
N ALA A 264 -6.48 -10.98 -6.17
CA ALA A 264 -5.08 -11.00 -6.53
C ALA A 264 -4.33 -12.07 -5.74
N SER A 265 -3.38 -12.74 -6.37
CA SER A 265 -2.54 -13.76 -5.75
C SER A 265 -1.14 -13.22 -5.47
N SER A 266 -0.51 -13.72 -4.41
CA SER A 266 0.88 -13.48 -4.07
C SER A 266 1.75 -14.73 -4.20
N ALA A 267 1.28 -15.79 -4.87
CA ALA A 267 1.97 -17.06 -4.92
C ALA A 267 3.39 -16.96 -5.51
N ILE A 268 3.62 -16.10 -6.50
CA ILE A 268 4.94 -15.87 -7.08
C ILE A 268 5.83 -15.11 -6.10
N THR A 269 5.31 -14.07 -5.45
CA THR A 269 5.99 -13.31 -4.40
C THR A 269 6.44 -14.21 -3.25
N GLN A 270 5.53 -15.07 -2.76
CA GLN A 270 5.80 -16.03 -1.69
C GLN A 270 6.94 -16.97 -2.08
N HIS A 271 6.88 -17.54 -3.27
CA HIS A 271 7.92 -18.44 -3.77
C HIS A 271 9.27 -17.74 -3.96
N LEU A 272 9.25 -16.52 -4.54
CA LEU A 272 10.47 -15.77 -4.86
C LEU A 272 11.26 -15.33 -3.63
N LEU A 273 10.55 -14.89 -2.58
CA LEU A 273 11.18 -14.28 -1.41
C LEU A 273 11.14 -15.17 -0.16
N GLY A 274 10.43 -16.30 -0.19
CA GLY A 274 10.14 -17.08 1.01
C GLY A 274 9.24 -16.30 1.99
N TRP A 275 8.44 -15.36 1.47
CA TRP A 275 7.50 -14.58 2.27
C TRP A 275 6.23 -15.39 2.52
N THR A 276 5.73 -15.36 3.74
CA THR A 276 4.46 -15.99 4.11
C THR A 276 3.70 -15.04 5.02
N PRO A 277 2.47 -14.65 4.67
CA PRO A 277 1.58 -13.95 5.60
C PRO A 277 1.29 -14.82 6.81
N THR A 278 1.41 -14.26 8.00
CA THR A 278 1.26 -14.99 9.28
C THR A 278 0.31 -14.32 10.26
N HIS A 279 -0.13 -13.11 9.96
CA HIS A 279 -1.09 -12.38 10.77
C HIS A 279 -2.53 -12.70 10.33
N PRO A 280 -3.54 -12.33 11.15
CA PRO A 280 -4.94 -12.59 10.84
C PRO A 280 -5.36 -12.09 9.47
N GLY A 281 -6.24 -12.82 8.80
CA GLY A 281 -6.91 -12.36 7.59
C GLY A 281 -7.91 -11.22 7.89
N LEU A 282 -8.41 -10.56 6.84
CA LEU A 282 -9.24 -9.36 6.99
C LEU A 282 -10.49 -9.56 7.87
N ILE A 283 -11.18 -10.68 7.71
CA ILE A 283 -12.39 -10.95 8.50
C ILE A 283 -12.05 -11.21 9.98
N GLU A 284 -10.99 -11.98 10.22
CA GLU A 284 -10.51 -12.26 11.58
C GLU A 284 -10.07 -10.96 12.28
N ASP A 285 -9.34 -10.09 11.57
CA ASP A 285 -8.90 -8.78 12.07
C ASP A 285 -10.08 -7.84 12.40
N ILE A 286 -11.14 -7.83 11.57
CA ILE A 286 -12.38 -7.11 11.87
C ILE A 286 -13.04 -7.69 13.12
N ASP A 287 -13.08 -9.02 13.26
CA ASP A 287 -13.70 -9.72 14.37
C ASP A 287 -12.92 -9.59 15.69
N GLU A 288 -11.64 -9.18 15.68
CA GLU A 288 -10.90 -8.73 16.88
C GLU A 288 -11.51 -7.48 17.53
N GLY A 289 -12.30 -6.70 16.80
CA GLY A 289 -13.13 -5.62 17.35
C GLY A 289 -12.44 -4.27 17.57
N HIS A 290 -11.15 -4.13 17.33
CA HIS A 290 -10.39 -2.90 17.56
C HIS A 290 -10.84 -1.70 16.69
N TYR A 291 -11.55 -1.93 15.57
CA TYR A 291 -12.14 -0.88 14.73
C TYR A 291 -13.37 -0.21 15.35
N PHE A 292 -13.96 -0.80 16.37
CA PHE A 292 -15.28 -0.39 16.89
C PHE A 292 -15.21 0.32 18.25
N SER A 293 -14.00 0.35 18.86
CA SER A 293 -13.69 1.01 20.13
C SER A 293 -13.66 2.54 20.03
#